data_63713134b26faf7a08200e8055b3312c
#
_entry.id   63713134b26faf7a08200e8055b3312c
#
_cell.length_a   1.000
_cell.length_b   1.000
_cell.length_c   1.000
_cell.angle_alpha   90.00
_cell.angle_beta   90.00
_cell.angle_gamma   90.00
#
_symmetry.space_group_name_H-M   'P 1'
#
loop_
_entity.id
_entity.type
_entity.pdbx_description
1 polymer ?
#
loop_
_entity_poly.entity_id
_entity_poly.type
_entity_poly.pdbx_seq_one_letter_code
_entity_poly.pdbx_strand_id
1 'polypeptide(L)'
;MEYFRNFSPQEKLEAAKRTAKGAWNGEYDSALGRKTGAAILDYLLVAIGGALMKGENAACEVAESGTATINPNDIRFSQSSVNGASEIIDSMKAKGWDGDPIDVVRMPDGNLTTIDNTRVLAARYAEIDVQANVHAFDEVLPQDLDLIERLTTPKGVPQTWGDAVLLRIGKQNSGYRNTYPLGSNIIGWSDN
;
A
#
# COMPACT_ATOMS: atom_id res chain seq x y z
N MET A 1 -13.89 25.40 -2.49
CA MET A 1 -13.31 24.72 -3.66
C MET A 1 -12.50 25.60 -4.60
N GLU A 2 -12.44 26.93 -4.40
CA GLU A 2 -11.66 27.83 -5.26
C GLU A 2 -10.16 27.92 -4.93
N TYR A 3 -9.76 27.56 -3.72
CA TYR A 3 -8.39 27.79 -3.23
C TYR A 3 -7.29 27.01 -3.99
N PHE A 4 -7.59 25.85 -4.56
CA PHE A 4 -6.61 25.00 -5.24
C PHE A 4 -6.58 25.15 -6.78
N ARG A 5 -7.41 26.01 -7.34
CA ARG A 5 -7.56 26.15 -8.80
C ARG A 5 -6.29 26.63 -9.50
N ASN A 6 -5.45 27.38 -8.79
CA ASN A 6 -4.26 28.04 -9.33
C ASN A 6 -2.93 27.36 -8.98
N PHE A 7 -2.97 26.20 -8.30
CA PHE A 7 -1.74 25.49 -7.96
C PHE A 7 -1.22 24.65 -9.11
N SER A 8 0.10 24.71 -9.34
CA SER A 8 0.78 23.80 -10.25
C SER A 8 0.66 22.35 -9.76
N PRO A 9 0.87 21.34 -10.63
CA PRO A 9 0.85 19.93 -10.21
C PRO A 9 1.80 19.61 -9.04
N GLN A 10 2.96 20.27 -8.98
CA GLN A 10 3.93 20.10 -7.90
C GLN A 10 3.44 20.71 -6.57
N GLU A 11 2.83 21.90 -6.62
CA GLU A 11 2.25 22.53 -5.42
C GLU A 11 1.08 21.73 -4.86
N LYS A 12 0.27 21.12 -5.73
CA LYS A 12 -0.82 20.22 -5.34
C LYS A 12 -0.30 18.96 -4.65
N LEU A 13 0.78 18.37 -5.17
CA LEU A 13 1.44 17.22 -4.59
C LEU A 13 2.04 17.53 -3.20
N GLU A 14 2.69 18.67 -3.05
CA GLU A 14 3.27 19.10 -1.78
C GLU A 14 2.18 19.48 -0.74
N ALA A 15 1.06 20.03 -1.18
CA ALA A 15 -0.09 20.28 -0.33
C ALA A 15 -0.71 18.97 0.17
N ALA A 16 -0.85 17.97 -0.69
CA ALA A 16 -1.35 16.64 -0.34
C ALA A 16 -0.41 15.93 0.66
N LYS A 17 0.91 15.98 0.44
CA LYS A 17 1.91 15.44 1.38
C LYS A 17 1.83 16.12 2.76
N ARG A 18 1.63 17.44 2.80
CA ARG A 18 1.46 18.20 4.07
C ARG A 18 0.18 17.79 4.79
N THR A 19 -0.92 17.64 4.08
CA THR A 19 -2.21 17.22 4.64
C THR A 19 -2.15 15.80 5.17
N ALA A 20 -1.55 14.88 4.43
CA ALA A 20 -1.31 13.52 4.87
C ALA A 20 -0.43 13.47 6.14
N LYS A 21 0.62 14.29 6.19
CA LYS A 21 1.51 14.40 7.36
C LYS A 21 0.80 14.98 8.59
N GLY A 22 -0.07 15.99 8.42
CA GLY A 22 -0.87 16.58 9.50
C GLY A 22 -1.91 15.60 10.06
N ALA A 23 -2.65 14.91 9.19
CA ALA A 23 -3.59 13.87 9.59
C ALA A 23 -2.90 12.74 10.37
N TRP A 24 -1.68 12.40 9.96
CA TRP A 24 -0.86 11.36 10.58
C TRP A 24 -0.33 11.74 11.98
N ASN A 25 -0.04 13.01 12.21
CA ASN A 25 0.48 13.50 13.50
C ASN A 25 -0.63 13.80 14.53
N GLY A 26 -1.90 13.53 14.22
CA GLY A 26 -3.03 13.77 15.11
C GLY A 26 -3.41 15.26 15.23
N GLU A 27 -2.92 16.12 14.34
CA GLU A 27 -3.22 17.58 14.35
C GLU A 27 -4.62 17.90 13.80
N TYR A 28 -5.33 16.89 13.26
CA TYR A 28 -6.71 17.03 12.78
C TYR A 28 -7.67 16.30 13.70
N ASP A 29 -8.11 17.00 14.74
CA ASP A 29 -9.27 16.58 15.53
C ASP A 29 -10.52 17.20 14.91
N SER A 30 -11.35 16.39 14.29
CA SER A 30 -12.78 16.58 14.06
C SER A 30 -13.31 16.04 12.73
N ALA A 31 -14.65 15.98 12.62
CA ALA A 31 -15.42 15.57 11.43
C ALA A 31 -15.10 16.40 10.16
N LEU A 32 -14.47 17.57 10.28
CA LEU A 32 -14.06 18.42 9.16
C LEU A 32 -12.80 17.88 8.47
N GLY A 33 -11.85 17.31 9.22
CA GLY A 33 -10.62 16.71 8.66
C GLY A 33 -10.92 15.47 7.81
N ARG A 34 -11.94 14.67 8.18
CA ARG A 34 -12.35 13.50 7.40
C ARG A 34 -13.01 13.86 6.06
N LYS A 35 -13.82 14.91 6.01
CA LYS A 35 -14.46 15.38 4.77
C LYS A 35 -13.48 16.05 3.82
N THR A 36 -12.47 16.74 4.36
CA THR A 36 -11.46 17.44 3.55
C THR A 36 -10.41 16.47 3.00
N GLY A 37 -10.06 15.42 3.76
CA GLY A 37 -9.13 14.37 3.32
C GLY A 37 -9.66 13.57 2.13
N ALA A 38 -10.92 13.14 2.18
CA ALA A 38 -11.58 12.43 1.08
C ALA A 38 -11.71 13.31 -0.17
N ALA A 39 -12.08 14.58 -0.03
CA ALA A 39 -12.21 15.50 -1.16
C ALA A 39 -10.87 15.87 -1.82
N ILE A 40 -9.76 15.83 -1.07
CA ILE A 40 -8.41 16.08 -1.61
C ILE A 40 -7.91 14.84 -2.37
N LEU A 41 -8.23 13.63 -1.91
CA LEU A 41 -7.92 12.39 -2.62
C LEU A 41 -8.67 12.29 -3.96
N ASP A 42 -9.97 12.61 -4.00
CA ASP A 42 -10.75 12.65 -5.22
C ASP A 42 -10.19 13.67 -6.24
N TYR A 43 -9.73 14.82 -5.77
CA TYR A 43 -9.15 15.84 -6.63
C TYR A 43 -7.75 15.47 -7.15
N LEU A 44 -6.97 14.73 -6.33
CA LEU A 44 -5.64 14.25 -6.73
C LEU A 44 -5.74 13.17 -7.80
N LEU A 45 -6.70 12.26 -7.70
CA LEU A 45 -6.97 11.22 -8.70
C LEU A 45 -7.36 11.82 -10.06
N VAL A 46 -8.18 12.86 -10.09
CA VAL A 46 -8.57 13.56 -11.33
C VAL A 46 -7.42 14.38 -11.91
N ALA A 47 -6.58 14.99 -11.08
CA ALA A 47 -5.46 15.82 -11.54
C ALA A 47 -4.27 15.01 -12.07
N ILE A 48 -4.03 13.80 -11.55
CA ILE A 48 -2.95 12.91 -12.01
C ILE A 48 -3.42 12.10 -13.24
N GLY A 49 -4.67 11.67 -13.28
CA GLY A 49 -5.24 10.95 -14.43
C GLY A 49 -5.28 11.77 -15.73
N GLY A 50 -5.38 13.10 -15.62
CA GLY A 50 -5.41 13.98 -16.79
C GLY A 50 -4.05 14.33 -17.41
N ALA A 51 -2.94 14.12 -16.70
CA ALA A 51 -1.60 14.51 -17.15
C ALA A 51 -0.78 13.36 -17.76
N LEU A 52 -1.22 12.11 -17.64
CA LEU A 52 -0.49 10.91 -18.11
C LEU A 52 -0.98 10.34 -19.45
N MET A 53 -1.90 11.02 -20.15
CA MET A 53 -2.42 10.59 -21.45
C MET A 53 -1.63 11.15 -22.63
N LYS A 54 -0.28 11.18 -22.57
CA LYS A 54 0.56 11.36 -23.77
C LYS A 54 1.88 10.60 -23.60
N GLY A 55 1.85 9.34 -23.89
CA GLY A 55 3.03 8.45 -23.96
C GLY A 55 2.58 7.02 -24.20
N GLU A 56 2.91 6.49 -25.33
CA GLU A 56 2.46 5.23 -25.94
C GLU A 56 2.56 4.00 -25.01
N ASN A 57 1.51 3.19 -25.08
CA ASN A 57 1.45 1.73 -24.81
C ASN A 57 1.88 1.23 -23.42
N ALA A 58 1.03 1.47 -22.44
CA ALA A 58 0.71 0.48 -21.43
C ALA A 58 -0.80 0.56 -21.18
N ALA A 59 -1.53 -0.39 -21.72
CA ALA A 59 -2.92 -0.60 -21.37
C ALA A 59 -2.98 -0.84 -19.86
N CYS A 60 -3.36 0.18 -19.12
CA CYS A 60 -3.80 0.03 -17.75
C CYS A 60 -5.21 -0.56 -17.83
N GLU A 61 -5.30 -1.86 -18.06
CA GLU A 61 -6.52 -2.58 -17.80
C GLU A 61 -6.87 -2.31 -16.34
N VAL A 62 -8.06 -1.78 -16.12
CA VAL A 62 -8.71 -1.79 -14.82
C VAL A 62 -8.87 -3.29 -14.51
N ALA A 63 -7.94 -3.84 -13.73
CA ALA A 63 -7.94 -5.25 -13.39
C ALA A 63 -9.20 -5.52 -12.58
N GLU A 64 -10.10 -6.29 -13.18
CA GLU A 64 -11.08 -7.07 -12.43
C GLU A 64 -10.36 -7.75 -11.28
N SER A 65 -11.01 -7.80 -10.12
CA SER A 65 -10.55 -8.53 -8.93
C SER A 65 -10.19 -9.98 -9.33
N GLY A 66 -8.91 -10.21 -9.54
CA GLY A 66 -8.41 -11.50 -10.00
C GLY A 66 -7.02 -11.77 -9.46
N THR A 67 -6.69 -13.06 -9.28
CA THR A 67 -5.35 -13.49 -8.91
C THR A 67 -4.39 -13.24 -10.06
N ALA A 68 -3.31 -12.53 -9.80
CA ALA A 68 -2.26 -12.22 -10.76
C ALA A 68 -0.94 -12.86 -10.33
N THR A 69 -0.13 -13.25 -11.31
CA THR A 69 1.26 -13.67 -11.11
C THR A 69 2.14 -12.43 -11.22
N ILE A 70 2.87 -12.08 -10.17
CA ILE A 70 3.60 -10.81 -10.06
C ILE A 70 5.04 -11.08 -9.63
N ASN A 71 5.99 -10.37 -10.27
CA ASN A 71 7.37 -10.38 -9.82
C ASN A 71 7.47 -9.76 -8.41
N PRO A 72 7.99 -10.46 -7.40
CA PRO A 72 8.05 -9.96 -6.04
C PRO A 72 8.90 -8.69 -5.88
N ASN A 73 9.79 -8.38 -6.83
CA ASN A 73 10.57 -7.15 -6.85
C ASN A 73 9.74 -5.90 -7.18
N ASP A 74 8.57 -6.08 -7.80
CA ASP A 74 7.63 -4.99 -8.12
C ASP A 74 6.66 -4.69 -6.97
N ILE A 75 6.78 -5.42 -5.85
CA ILE A 75 5.92 -5.28 -4.68
C ILE A 75 6.71 -4.67 -3.52
N ARG A 76 6.25 -3.56 -2.98
CA ARG A 76 6.84 -2.92 -1.79
C ARG A 76 6.36 -3.56 -0.50
N PHE A 77 7.16 -3.41 0.54
CA PHE A 77 6.88 -3.86 1.90
C PHE A 77 6.20 -2.77 2.73
N SER A 78 5.24 -3.15 3.55
CA SER A 78 4.57 -2.27 4.53
C SER A 78 5.21 -2.32 5.93
N GLN A 79 6.28 -3.09 6.10
CA GLN A 79 7.03 -3.25 7.36
C GLN A 79 8.52 -3.00 7.16
N SER A 80 9.18 -2.53 8.23
CA SER A 80 10.63 -2.31 8.25
C SER A 80 11.44 -3.60 8.39
N SER A 81 10.85 -4.64 8.99
CA SER A 81 11.48 -5.95 9.19
C SER A 81 10.44 -7.05 9.41
N VAL A 82 10.85 -8.28 9.14
CA VAL A 82 10.11 -9.52 9.43
C VAL A 82 11.00 -10.53 10.13
N ASN A 83 10.40 -11.54 10.77
CA ASN A 83 11.09 -12.64 11.41
C ASN A 83 10.66 -13.97 10.80
N GLY A 84 11.52 -15.01 10.93
CA GLY A 84 11.18 -16.38 10.58
C GLY A 84 10.92 -16.61 9.08
N ALA A 85 11.68 -15.96 8.20
CA ALA A 85 11.51 -16.12 6.76
C ALA A 85 12.21 -17.38 6.20
N SER A 86 13.21 -17.94 6.87
CA SER A 86 14.06 -19.02 6.35
C SER A 86 13.29 -20.27 5.97
N GLU A 87 12.37 -20.73 6.82
CA GLU A 87 11.58 -21.93 6.54
C GLU A 87 10.69 -21.73 5.28
N ILE A 88 10.14 -20.52 5.12
CA ILE A 88 9.30 -20.18 3.97
C ILE A 88 10.16 -20.08 2.70
N ILE A 89 11.35 -19.50 2.80
CA ILE A 89 12.33 -19.44 1.70
C ILE A 89 12.70 -20.85 1.23
N ASP A 90 13.04 -21.73 2.15
CA ASP A 90 13.43 -23.10 1.83
C ASP A 90 12.27 -23.90 1.22
N SER A 91 11.05 -23.74 1.75
CA SER A 91 9.85 -24.31 1.17
C SER A 91 9.60 -23.83 -0.26
N MET A 92 9.69 -22.52 -0.50
CA MET A 92 9.49 -21.92 -1.82
C MET A 92 10.57 -22.34 -2.83
N LYS A 93 11.82 -22.47 -2.40
CA LYS A 93 12.91 -23.02 -3.25
C LYS A 93 12.67 -24.46 -3.64
N ALA A 94 12.12 -25.27 -2.73
CA ALA A 94 11.90 -26.68 -2.95
C ALA A 94 10.65 -26.99 -3.79
N LYS A 95 9.57 -26.21 -3.61
CA LYS A 95 8.23 -26.54 -4.13
C LYS A 95 7.64 -25.46 -5.06
N GLY A 96 8.27 -24.28 -5.14
CA GLY A 96 7.66 -23.10 -5.76
C GLY A 96 6.65 -22.44 -4.84
N TRP A 97 5.74 -21.65 -5.44
CA TRP A 97 4.65 -21.03 -4.70
C TRP A 97 3.66 -22.09 -4.19
N ASP A 98 3.41 -22.08 -2.88
CA ASP A 98 2.46 -22.98 -2.21
C ASP A 98 1.57 -22.16 -1.27
N GLY A 99 0.28 -22.46 -1.27
CA GLY A 99 -0.74 -21.77 -0.48
C GLY A 99 -1.51 -20.68 -1.22
N ASP A 100 -2.41 -20.02 -0.50
CA ASP A 100 -3.32 -19.00 -1.04
C ASP A 100 -2.56 -17.78 -1.58
N PRO A 101 -3.12 -17.08 -2.58
CA PRO A 101 -2.59 -15.80 -3.05
C PRO A 101 -2.44 -14.79 -1.90
N ILE A 102 -1.40 -13.96 -1.97
CA ILE A 102 -1.25 -12.84 -1.04
C ILE A 102 -2.11 -11.66 -1.45
N ASP A 103 -2.43 -10.79 -0.49
CA ASP A 103 -3.08 -9.52 -0.79
C ASP A 103 -2.04 -8.41 -1.01
N VAL A 104 -2.17 -7.72 -2.14
CA VAL A 104 -1.38 -6.54 -2.49
C VAL A 104 -2.29 -5.39 -2.85
N VAL A 105 -1.91 -4.19 -2.50
CA VAL A 105 -2.70 -2.98 -2.71
C VAL A 105 -2.01 -2.07 -3.70
N ARG A 106 -2.73 -1.63 -4.72
CA ARG A 106 -2.27 -0.60 -5.65
C ARG A 106 -2.37 0.75 -4.97
N MET A 107 -1.22 1.26 -4.55
CA MET A 107 -1.13 2.54 -3.84
C MET A 107 -1.38 3.73 -4.78
N PRO A 108 -1.68 4.94 -4.24
CA PRO A 108 -1.99 6.12 -5.04
C PRO A 108 -0.91 6.57 -6.03
N ASP A 109 0.33 6.11 -5.85
CA ASP A 109 1.46 6.34 -6.76
C ASP A 109 1.57 5.26 -7.87
N GLY A 110 0.59 4.35 -7.96
CA GLY A 110 0.52 3.28 -8.96
C GLY A 110 1.32 2.02 -8.62
N ASN A 111 2.18 2.06 -7.60
CA ASN A 111 2.97 0.89 -7.21
C ASN A 111 2.19 -0.04 -6.26
N LEU A 112 2.60 -1.30 -6.21
CA LEU A 112 2.01 -2.30 -5.32
C LEU A 112 2.71 -2.32 -3.96
N THR A 113 1.93 -2.48 -2.88
CA THR A 113 2.45 -2.65 -1.52
C THR A 113 1.71 -3.81 -0.85
N THR A 114 2.45 -4.75 -0.26
CA THR A 114 1.87 -5.93 0.39
C THR A 114 1.57 -5.70 1.87
N ILE A 115 0.60 -6.44 2.38
CA ILE A 115 0.42 -6.69 3.81
C ILE A 115 1.04 -8.02 4.25
N ASP A 116 1.47 -8.87 3.30
CA ASP A 116 2.11 -10.16 3.54
C ASP A 116 3.62 -10.10 3.28
N ASN A 117 4.31 -9.39 4.14
CA ASN A 117 5.71 -9.02 3.94
C ASN A 117 6.65 -10.23 3.90
N THR A 118 6.40 -11.24 4.76
CA THR A 118 7.28 -12.40 4.89
C THR A 118 7.26 -13.26 3.63
N ARG A 119 6.08 -13.51 3.04
CA ARG A 119 5.97 -14.30 1.81
C ARG A 119 6.54 -13.60 0.59
N VAL A 120 6.39 -12.26 0.48
CA VAL A 120 7.03 -11.49 -0.60
C VAL A 120 8.56 -11.52 -0.45
N LEU A 121 9.09 -11.37 0.77
CA LEU A 121 10.53 -11.52 1.01
C LEU A 121 11.02 -12.92 0.62
N ALA A 122 10.32 -13.96 1.07
CA ALA A 122 10.69 -15.34 0.77
C ALA A 122 10.69 -15.61 -0.75
N ALA A 123 9.69 -15.12 -1.48
CA ALA A 123 9.63 -15.27 -2.93
C ALA A 123 10.80 -14.56 -3.64
N ARG A 124 11.24 -13.38 -3.16
CA ARG A 124 12.44 -12.71 -3.68
C ARG A 124 13.69 -13.56 -3.52
N TYR A 125 13.88 -14.17 -2.33
CA TYR A 125 15.03 -15.04 -2.07
C TYR A 125 14.95 -16.40 -2.75
N ALA A 126 13.74 -16.86 -3.05
CA ALA A 126 13.52 -18.08 -3.83
C ALA A 126 13.55 -17.83 -5.34
N GLU A 127 13.61 -16.56 -5.78
CA GLU A 127 13.59 -16.15 -7.19
C GLU A 127 12.36 -16.67 -7.95
N ILE A 128 11.19 -16.65 -7.30
CA ILE A 128 9.92 -17.06 -7.87
C ILE A 128 8.91 -15.93 -7.87
N ASP A 129 7.98 -15.95 -8.82
CA ASP A 129 6.83 -15.04 -8.83
C ASP A 129 5.83 -15.37 -7.71
N VAL A 130 5.10 -14.37 -7.25
CA VAL A 130 4.03 -14.51 -6.27
C VAL A 130 2.67 -14.60 -6.93
N GLN A 131 1.76 -15.37 -6.35
CA GLN A 131 0.34 -15.32 -6.66
C GLN A 131 -0.30 -14.26 -5.75
N ALA A 132 -0.96 -13.27 -6.33
CA ALA A 132 -1.49 -12.14 -5.57
C ALA A 132 -2.89 -11.72 -6.00
N ASN A 133 -3.75 -11.39 -5.05
CA ASN A 133 -4.96 -10.63 -5.26
C ASN A 133 -4.60 -9.14 -5.23
N VAL A 134 -4.90 -8.44 -6.30
CA VAL A 134 -4.59 -7.00 -6.42
C VAL A 134 -5.83 -6.20 -6.07
N HIS A 135 -5.75 -5.42 -5.00
CA HIS A 135 -6.82 -4.57 -4.52
C HIS A 135 -6.61 -3.12 -4.90
N ALA A 136 -7.69 -2.39 -5.16
CA ALA A 136 -7.65 -0.95 -5.27
C ALA A 136 -7.43 -0.31 -3.87
N PHE A 137 -6.86 0.88 -3.83
CA PHE A 137 -6.56 1.59 -2.58
C PHE A 137 -7.83 1.87 -1.75
N ASP A 138 -8.91 2.25 -2.42
CA ASP A 138 -10.21 2.60 -1.85
C ASP A 138 -11.21 1.43 -1.80
N GLU A 139 -10.79 0.24 -2.22
CA GLU A 139 -11.60 -0.96 -2.15
C GLU A 139 -11.94 -1.30 -0.70
N VAL A 140 -13.22 -1.43 -0.41
CA VAL A 140 -13.72 -1.71 0.93
C VAL A 140 -13.33 -3.14 1.34
N LEU A 141 -12.84 -3.29 2.57
CA LEU A 141 -12.54 -4.61 3.13
C LEU A 141 -13.79 -5.47 3.21
N PRO A 142 -13.68 -6.78 2.94
CA PRO A 142 -14.74 -7.72 3.24
C PRO A 142 -15.20 -7.62 4.71
N GLN A 143 -16.49 -7.83 4.96
CA GLN A 143 -17.05 -7.86 6.32
C GLN A 143 -16.71 -9.17 7.04
N ASP A 144 -15.45 -9.54 6.98
CA ASP A 144 -14.86 -10.69 7.64
C ASP A 144 -14.19 -10.24 8.94
N LEU A 145 -14.73 -10.68 10.07
CA LEU A 145 -14.27 -10.27 11.39
C LEU A 145 -12.83 -10.71 11.67
N ASP A 146 -12.45 -11.91 11.24
CA ASP A 146 -11.09 -12.45 11.46
C ASP A 146 -10.08 -11.65 10.62
N LEU A 147 -10.42 -11.30 9.39
CA LEU A 147 -9.60 -10.45 8.54
C LEU A 147 -9.44 -9.05 9.15
N ILE A 148 -10.55 -8.42 9.55
CA ILE A 148 -10.56 -7.08 10.14
C ILE A 148 -9.73 -7.06 11.43
N GLU A 149 -9.91 -8.05 12.32
CA GLU A 149 -9.12 -8.17 13.56
C GLU A 149 -7.63 -8.30 13.25
N ARG A 150 -7.25 -9.16 12.31
CA ARG A 150 -5.85 -9.36 11.87
C ARG A 150 -5.22 -8.08 11.32
N LEU A 151 -5.98 -7.24 10.63
CA LEU A 151 -5.52 -6.00 10.01
C LEU A 151 -5.60 -4.80 10.96
N THR A 152 -6.36 -4.91 12.06
CA THR A 152 -6.48 -3.87 13.08
C THR A 152 -5.13 -3.62 13.77
N THR A 153 -4.85 -2.37 14.06
CA THR A 153 -3.63 -1.96 14.74
C THR A 153 -3.97 -1.02 15.91
N PRO A 154 -3.03 -0.76 16.84
CA PRO A 154 -3.24 0.28 17.86
C PRO A 154 -3.52 1.69 17.30
N LYS A 155 -3.32 1.89 16.01
CA LYS A 155 -3.58 3.15 15.29
C LYS A 155 -5.00 3.25 14.73
N GLY A 156 -5.72 2.13 14.63
CA GLY A 156 -7.11 2.11 14.17
C GLY A 156 -7.54 0.80 13.52
N VAL A 157 -8.81 0.76 13.17
CA VAL A 157 -9.47 -0.32 12.42
C VAL A 157 -9.55 0.09 10.96
N PRO A 158 -9.03 -0.70 10.01
CA PRO A 158 -9.10 -0.37 8.59
C PRO A 158 -10.52 -0.55 8.04
N GLN A 159 -10.91 0.27 7.09
CA GLN A 159 -12.16 0.14 6.33
C GLN A 159 -11.89 -0.25 4.87
N THR A 160 -10.73 0.13 4.35
CA THR A 160 -10.30 -0.20 2.99
C THR A 160 -8.98 -0.97 3.02
N TRP A 161 -8.64 -1.60 1.89
CA TRP A 161 -7.33 -2.23 1.73
C TRP A 161 -6.19 -1.22 1.85
N GLY A 162 -6.37 0.01 1.35
CA GLY A 162 -5.42 1.10 1.53
C GLY A 162 -5.21 1.47 2.99
N ASP A 163 -6.29 1.55 3.80
CA ASP A 163 -6.18 1.78 5.24
C ASP A 163 -5.35 0.70 5.93
N ALA A 164 -5.55 -0.57 5.56
CA ALA A 164 -4.80 -1.69 6.14
C ALA A 164 -3.28 -1.53 5.91
N VAL A 165 -2.87 -1.14 4.70
CA VAL A 165 -1.46 -0.86 4.39
C VAL A 165 -0.95 0.34 5.19
N LEU A 166 -1.70 1.46 5.18
CA LEU A 166 -1.28 2.69 5.86
C LEU A 166 -1.18 2.51 7.38
N LEU A 167 -2.13 1.81 8.00
CA LEU A 167 -2.09 1.50 9.43
C LEU A 167 -0.91 0.59 9.78
N ARG A 168 -0.57 -0.36 8.90
CA ARG A 168 0.60 -1.23 9.09
C ARG A 168 1.91 -0.44 9.00
N ILE A 169 2.05 0.45 8.02
CA ILE A 169 3.18 1.38 7.94
C ILE A 169 3.20 2.30 9.16
N GLY A 170 2.04 2.79 9.58
CA GLY A 170 1.88 3.70 10.69
C GLY A 170 2.36 3.21 12.03
N LYS A 171 2.28 1.91 12.28
CA LYS A 171 2.81 1.33 13.51
C LYS A 171 4.32 1.12 13.51
N GLN A 172 5.00 1.30 12.35
CA GLN A 172 6.45 1.21 12.28
C GLN A 172 7.13 2.40 12.99
N ASN A 173 8.44 2.32 13.22
CA ASN A 173 9.20 3.44 13.78
C ASN A 173 9.10 4.70 12.91
N SER A 174 9.36 5.86 13.51
CA SER A 174 9.20 7.16 12.82
C SER A 174 10.11 7.32 11.61
N GLY A 175 11.33 6.78 11.66
CA GLY A 175 12.26 6.79 10.53
C GLY A 175 11.66 6.09 9.31
N TYR A 176 11.17 4.86 9.50
CA TYR A 176 10.58 4.09 8.41
C TYR A 176 9.34 4.76 7.81
N ARG A 177 8.33 5.08 8.65
CA ARG A 177 7.07 5.63 8.14
C ARG A 177 7.20 7.03 7.51
N ASN A 178 8.18 7.82 7.94
CA ASN A 178 8.43 9.14 7.35
C ASN A 178 9.18 9.04 6.01
N THR A 179 10.07 8.05 5.86
CA THR A 179 10.84 7.83 4.63
C THR A 179 10.04 7.07 3.58
N TYR A 180 9.21 6.11 4.01
CA TYR A 180 8.46 5.18 3.16
C TYR A 180 6.95 5.21 3.44
N PRO A 181 6.27 6.34 3.26
CA PRO A 181 4.84 6.47 3.64
C PRO A 181 3.89 5.59 2.84
N LEU A 182 4.31 5.09 1.68
CA LEU A 182 3.53 4.19 0.82
C LEU A 182 4.17 2.79 0.67
N GLY A 183 5.17 2.48 1.48
CA GLY A 183 5.90 1.22 1.45
C GLY A 183 7.32 1.34 0.92
N SER A 184 8.18 0.37 1.24
CA SER A 184 9.61 0.34 0.94
C SER A 184 9.97 -0.85 0.06
N ASN A 185 10.93 -0.68 -0.84
CA ASN A 185 11.54 -1.80 -1.57
C ASN A 185 12.56 -2.59 -0.72
N ILE A 186 12.89 -2.07 0.45
CA ILE A 186 13.88 -2.65 1.37
C ILE A 186 13.16 -3.12 2.63
N ILE A 187 13.54 -4.29 3.13
CA ILE A 187 13.08 -4.85 4.39
C ILE A 187 14.24 -5.56 5.09
N GLY A 188 14.32 -5.41 6.40
CA GLY A 188 15.20 -6.23 7.24
C GLY A 188 14.54 -7.56 7.61
N TRP A 189 15.34 -8.58 7.89
CA TRP A 189 14.84 -9.84 8.42
C TRP A 189 15.83 -10.54 9.32
N SER A 190 15.33 -11.40 10.22
CA SER A 190 16.12 -12.25 11.11
C SER A 190 15.39 -13.57 11.36
N ASP A 191 16.13 -14.59 11.73
CA ASP A 191 15.61 -15.93 12.07
C ASP A 191 15.54 -16.18 13.57
N ASN A 192 15.39 -15.12 14.37
CA ASN A 192 15.27 -15.25 15.84
C ASN A 192 13.86 -15.61 16.26
#